data_118147b6044151b45ad5cdbcca99758a
#
_entry.id   118147b6044151b45ad5cdbcca99758a
#
_cell.length_a   1.000
_cell.length_b   1.000
_cell.length_c   1.000
_cell.angle_alpha   90.00
_cell.angle_beta   90.00
_cell.angle_gamma   90.00
#
_symmetry.space_group_name_H-M   'P 1'
#
loop_
_entity.id
_entity.type
_entity.pdbx_description
1 polymer ?
#
loop_
_entity_poly.entity_id
_entity_poly.type
_entity_poly.pdbx_seq_one_letter_code
_entity_poly.pdbx_strand_id
1 'polypeptide(L)'
;MHKKKKSVWKKILWLIRPYLHFLMLSFVFAGISALLTLYAPILIGNAVDLIIGKGSVDFDAIGRILFRLAGIIVITSAAQWLMNLCNNHITYRVVKDVRTKAFAKLQKLPLKYVDSHAYGETISRIITDVEQFSDGLLMGFTQFFTGVVTILGTLVFMLLINVKIALVVILITPVSLFVASFIAKRTYVFFKAQSETRAQMTSLVDEMVGNQKVVQAFGYGDRAVERFDTINKKLQKVSLQAIFFSSITNPSTRFVNGLVYTGVSIAGAFTAIGGGITVGQLSCFLSYANQYTKPFNEISSVVTELQNALACARRVFDFIEEQPEEPDAASAVELKNPDGSMTLEHVSFSYNPEIKLLQDLNLKVKPGQKIAIVGPTGCGKTTLINLLMRFYDIQSGEIRVSNTGIQNITRDSLRANFGMVLQETWLKAGTIAENIAYGKEDATRGEIITAAKAAHAHGFIRRMEQGYDTEIQEEGGNLSQGQKQLLCIARVMLRIPDMLILDEATSSIDTRTEMKIQEAFQSMMKGRTSFIVAHRLSTIREADVILVMKNGNIIEQGSHEELLEKGGFYKNLYESQFAS
;
A
#
# COMPACT_ATOMS: atom_id res chain seq x y z
N MET A 1 24.11 0.30 15.54
CA MET A 1 24.94 0.46 14.32
C MET A 1 24.06 0.84 13.14
N HIS A 2 24.05 2.10 12.71
CA HIS A 2 23.31 2.54 11.52
C HIS A 2 23.94 1.89 10.28
N LYS A 3 23.32 0.83 9.74
CA LYS A 3 23.62 0.38 8.38
C LYS A 3 23.37 1.55 7.43
N LYS A 4 24.42 2.06 6.74
CA LYS A 4 24.30 3.05 5.66
C LYS A 4 23.18 2.59 4.71
N LYS A 5 22.03 3.29 4.71
CA LYS A 5 20.90 2.99 3.78
C LYS A 5 21.47 3.01 2.36
N LYS A 6 21.46 1.86 1.68
CA LYS A 6 21.89 1.76 0.27
C LYS A 6 21.04 2.73 -0.56
N SER A 7 21.67 3.47 -1.46
CA SER A 7 20.95 4.34 -2.39
C SER A 7 19.83 3.56 -3.10
N VAL A 8 18.65 4.15 -3.22
CA VAL A 8 17.49 3.57 -3.91
C VAL A 8 17.87 3.03 -5.28
N TRP A 9 18.69 3.75 -6.03
CA TRP A 9 19.23 3.33 -7.32
C TRP A 9 19.98 1.99 -7.27
N LYS A 10 20.77 1.75 -6.21
CA LYS A 10 21.48 0.46 -6.08
C LYS A 10 20.53 -0.70 -5.83
N LYS A 11 19.40 -0.46 -5.13
CA LYS A 11 18.36 -1.46 -4.88
C LYS A 11 17.60 -1.79 -6.17
N ILE A 12 17.24 -0.76 -6.95
CA ILE A 12 16.59 -0.91 -8.25
C ILE A 12 17.51 -1.69 -9.21
N LEU A 13 18.77 -1.30 -9.33
CA LEU A 13 19.75 -2.02 -10.18
C LEU A 13 19.92 -3.48 -9.76
N TRP A 14 19.90 -3.76 -8.46
CA TRP A 14 19.97 -5.13 -7.96
C TRP A 14 18.73 -5.94 -8.34
N LEU A 15 17.55 -5.34 -8.30
CA LEU A 15 16.30 -6.00 -8.74
C LEU A 15 16.25 -6.26 -10.24
N ILE A 16 16.83 -5.37 -11.05
CA ILE A 16 16.89 -5.50 -12.52
C ILE A 16 17.97 -6.49 -12.94
N ARG A 17 18.96 -6.78 -12.11
CA ARG A 17 20.10 -7.63 -12.43
C ARG A 17 19.74 -8.99 -13.08
N PRO A 18 18.72 -9.73 -12.62
CA PRO A 18 18.30 -10.98 -13.29
C PRO A 18 17.81 -10.79 -14.72
N TYR A 19 17.37 -9.58 -15.06
CA TYR A 19 16.76 -9.23 -16.36
C TYR A 19 17.70 -8.41 -17.26
N LEU A 20 19.00 -8.36 -16.93
CA LEU A 20 20.00 -7.55 -17.64
C LEU A 20 20.08 -7.89 -19.13
N HIS A 21 19.89 -9.16 -19.51
CA HIS A 21 19.86 -9.59 -20.92
C HIS A 21 18.68 -8.97 -21.70
N PHE A 22 17.49 -8.86 -21.10
CA PHE A 22 16.37 -8.16 -21.73
C PHE A 22 16.62 -6.65 -21.81
N LEU A 23 17.27 -6.06 -20.81
CA LEU A 23 17.66 -4.65 -20.82
C LEU A 23 18.66 -4.35 -21.93
N MET A 24 19.69 -5.18 -22.09
CA MET A 24 20.65 -5.07 -23.20
C MET A 24 19.97 -5.19 -24.55
N LEU A 25 19.07 -6.16 -24.68
CA LEU A 25 18.30 -6.36 -25.92
C LEU A 25 17.39 -5.16 -26.23
N SER A 26 16.75 -4.59 -25.20
CA SER A 26 15.97 -3.34 -25.33
C SER A 26 16.81 -2.19 -25.84
N PHE A 27 18.03 -2.02 -25.31
CA PHE A 27 18.94 -0.95 -25.76
C PHE A 27 19.40 -1.16 -27.22
N VAL A 28 19.64 -2.39 -27.64
CA VAL A 28 19.97 -2.71 -29.03
C VAL A 28 18.79 -2.35 -29.95
N PHE A 29 17.58 -2.76 -29.61
CA PHE A 29 16.40 -2.42 -30.41
C PHE A 29 16.10 -0.91 -30.42
N ALA A 30 16.30 -0.22 -29.29
CA ALA A 30 16.19 1.23 -29.23
C ALA A 30 17.21 1.93 -30.14
N GLY A 31 18.46 1.46 -30.15
CA GLY A 31 19.50 1.96 -31.04
C GLY A 31 19.18 1.73 -32.53
N ILE A 32 18.75 0.52 -32.89
CA ILE A 32 18.31 0.20 -34.25
C ILE A 32 17.14 1.10 -34.68
N SER A 33 16.11 1.18 -33.85
CA SER A 33 14.94 2.02 -34.12
C SER A 33 15.33 3.49 -34.30
N ALA A 34 16.17 4.05 -33.43
CA ALA A 34 16.61 5.44 -33.52
C ALA A 34 17.44 5.70 -34.78
N LEU A 35 18.43 4.84 -35.10
CA LEU A 35 19.26 4.98 -36.29
C LEU A 35 18.43 4.94 -37.58
N LEU A 36 17.51 3.99 -37.68
CA LEU A 36 16.64 3.86 -38.84
C LEU A 36 15.66 5.04 -38.98
N THR A 37 15.12 5.51 -37.86
CA THR A 37 14.25 6.71 -37.83
C THR A 37 15.01 7.95 -38.29
N LEU A 38 16.28 8.09 -37.89
CA LEU A 38 17.13 9.20 -38.31
C LEU A 38 17.64 9.07 -39.76
N TYR A 39 17.71 7.85 -40.29
CA TYR A 39 18.10 7.63 -41.70
C TYR A 39 16.95 7.93 -42.68
N ALA A 40 15.69 7.82 -42.25
CA ALA A 40 14.52 8.06 -43.11
C ALA A 40 14.49 9.48 -43.72
N PRO A 41 14.78 10.59 -43.03
CA PRO A 41 14.85 11.93 -43.61
C PRO A 41 15.91 12.07 -44.73
N ILE A 42 17.04 11.33 -44.65
CA ILE A 42 18.06 11.34 -45.72
C ILE A 42 17.50 10.72 -47.00
N LEU A 43 16.79 9.61 -46.87
CA LEU A 43 16.14 8.98 -48.04
C LEU A 43 15.07 9.88 -48.65
N ILE A 44 14.28 10.59 -47.80
CA ILE A 44 13.29 11.56 -48.27
C ILE A 44 13.99 12.71 -48.99
N GLY A 45 15.09 13.23 -48.44
CA GLY A 45 15.89 14.27 -49.07
C GLY A 45 16.44 13.85 -50.43
N ASN A 46 17.00 12.64 -50.52
CA ASN A 46 17.48 12.11 -51.78
C ASN A 46 16.35 11.93 -52.80
N ALA A 47 15.15 11.54 -52.40
CA ALA A 47 13.99 11.48 -53.28
C ALA A 47 13.56 12.85 -53.78
N VAL A 48 13.61 13.91 -52.91
CA VAL A 48 13.33 15.28 -53.30
C VAL A 48 14.33 15.80 -54.34
N ASP A 49 15.61 15.47 -54.19
CA ASP A 49 16.65 15.90 -55.14
C ASP A 49 16.46 15.24 -56.55
N LEU A 50 15.74 14.11 -56.67
CA LEU A 50 15.38 13.48 -57.92
C LEU A 50 14.16 14.11 -58.62
N ILE A 51 13.46 15.05 -57.98
CA ILE A 51 12.23 15.70 -58.51
C ILE A 51 12.55 17.10 -59.08
N ILE A 52 13.77 17.63 -58.89
CA ILE A 52 14.14 19.00 -59.20
C ILE A 52 14.40 19.16 -60.69
N GLY A 53 13.32 19.37 -61.46
CA GLY A 53 13.41 19.72 -62.88
C GLY A 53 12.11 19.44 -63.63
N LYS A 54 11.63 20.41 -64.40
CA LYS A 54 10.44 20.21 -65.19
C LYS A 54 10.74 19.21 -66.34
N GLY A 55 10.13 18.01 -66.25
CA GLY A 55 10.30 16.95 -67.23
C GLY A 55 11.49 15.98 -67.02
N SER A 56 12.22 16.09 -65.87
CA SER A 56 13.38 15.25 -65.55
C SER A 56 13.22 14.49 -64.24
N VAL A 57 12.03 13.90 -63.99
CA VAL A 57 11.76 13.10 -62.80
C VAL A 57 12.13 11.64 -63.07
N ASP A 58 13.08 11.09 -62.28
CA ASP A 58 13.42 9.67 -62.33
C ASP A 58 12.49 8.87 -61.42
N PHE A 59 11.37 8.40 -61.98
CA PHE A 59 10.37 7.61 -61.27
C PHE A 59 10.91 6.25 -60.79
N ASP A 60 11.84 5.64 -61.52
CA ASP A 60 12.41 4.35 -61.17
C ASP A 60 13.34 4.47 -59.96
N ALA A 61 14.14 5.54 -59.88
CA ALA A 61 14.98 5.84 -58.75
C ALA A 61 14.14 6.18 -57.51
N ILE A 62 13.09 6.99 -57.67
CA ILE A 62 12.14 7.32 -56.61
C ILE A 62 11.43 6.08 -56.09
N GLY A 63 10.97 5.19 -57.00
CA GLY A 63 10.34 3.91 -56.66
C GLY A 63 11.23 3.03 -55.78
N ARG A 64 12.53 2.93 -56.13
CA ARG A 64 13.52 2.19 -55.31
C ARG A 64 13.71 2.83 -53.92
N ILE A 65 13.73 4.16 -53.82
CA ILE A 65 13.84 4.84 -52.54
C ILE A 65 12.59 4.61 -51.68
N LEU A 66 11.40 4.70 -52.25
CA LEU A 66 10.14 4.43 -51.56
C LEU A 66 10.07 2.99 -51.05
N PHE A 67 10.51 2.03 -51.84
CA PHE A 67 10.58 0.62 -51.41
C PHE A 67 11.53 0.44 -50.21
N ARG A 68 12.72 1.07 -50.26
CA ARG A 68 13.67 1.07 -49.13
C ARG A 68 13.08 1.73 -47.90
N LEU A 69 12.38 2.88 -48.05
CA LEU A 69 11.72 3.59 -46.98
C LEU A 69 10.63 2.73 -46.31
N ALA A 70 9.81 2.04 -47.13
CA ALA A 70 8.81 1.10 -46.61
C ALA A 70 9.47 -0.02 -45.80
N GLY A 71 10.57 -0.58 -46.25
CA GLY A 71 11.35 -1.60 -45.53
C GLY A 71 11.88 -1.05 -44.18
N ILE A 72 12.44 0.16 -44.19
CA ILE A 72 12.91 0.83 -42.96
C ILE A 72 11.78 1.03 -41.96
N ILE A 73 10.60 1.50 -42.39
CA ILE A 73 9.43 1.68 -41.54
C ILE A 73 9.02 0.38 -40.86
N VAL A 74 8.96 -0.73 -41.64
CA VAL A 74 8.61 -2.04 -41.09
C VAL A 74 9.63 -2.51 -40.05
N ILE A 75 10.93 -2.40 -40.35
CA ILE A 75 12.01 -2.82 -39.44
C ILE A 75 12.00 -1.96 -38.17
N THR A 76 11.82 -0.64 -38.31
CA THR A 76 11.74 0.29 -37.17
C THR A 76 10.56 -0.04 -36.28
N SER A 77 9.39 -0.27 -36.86
CA SER A 77 8.17 -0.64 -36.12
C SER A 77 8.35 -1.98 -35.38
N ALA A 78 8.95 -2.97 -36.04
CA ALA A 78 9.27 -4.28 -35.43
C ALA A 78 10.28 -4.12 -34.29
N ALA A 79 11.35 -3.34 -34.48
CA ALA A 79 12.34 -3.06 -33.43
C ALA A 79 11.72 -2.34 -32.22
N GLN A 80 10.86 -1.36 -32.48
CA GLN A 80 10.16 -0.63 -31.40
C GLN A 80 9.17 -1.52 -30.65
N TRP A 81 8.46 -2.40 -31.34
CA TRP A 81 7.58 -3.40 -30.74
C TRP A 81 8.36 -4.37 -29.83
N LEU A 82 9.48 -4.93 -30.33
CA LEU A 82 10.35 -5.82 -29.57
C LEU A 82 10.98 -5.13 -28.36
N MET A 83 11.40 -3.87 -28.50
CA MET A 83 11.87 -3.03 -27.38
C MET A 83 10.79 -2.92 -26.29
N ASN A 84 9.55 -2.60 -26.68
CA ASN A 84 8.44 -2.48 -25.73
C ASN A 84 8.12 -3.81 -25.04
N LEU A 85 8.18 -4.94 -25.75
CA LEU A 85 8.03 -6.26 -25.16
C LEU A 85 9.09 -6.52 -24.07
N CYS A 86 10.36 -6.21 -24.36
CA CYS A 86 11.45 -6.34 -23.39
C CYS A 86 11.22 -5.46 -22.16
N ASN A 87 10.88 -4.18 -22.37
CA ASN A 87 10.64 -3.22 -21.28
C ASN A 87 9.45 -3.62 -20.40
N ASN A 88 8.34 -4.04 -21.01
CA ASN A 88 7.17 -4.55 -20.29
C ASN A 88 7.52 -5.80 -19.48
N HIS A 89 8.25 -6.74 -20.08
CA HIS A 89 8.67 -7.96 -19.39
C HIS A 89 9.51 -7.64 -18.14
N ILE A 90 10.51 -6.76 -18.25
CA ILE A 90 11.34 -6.32 -17.12
C ILE A 90 10.47 -5.68 -16.05
N THR A 91 9.68 -4.68 -16.43
CA THR A 91 8.89 -3.86 -15.50
C THR A 91 7.92 -4.72 -14.70
N TYR A 92 7.08 -5.50 -15.37
CA TYR A 92 6.05 -6.29 -14.68
C TYR A 92 6.62 -7.42 -13.82
N ARG A 93 7.76 -8.01 -14.20
CA ARG A 93 8.46 -9.00 -13.37
C ARG A 93 9.06 -8.37 -12.12
N VAL A 94 9.76 -7.25 -12.26
CA VAL A 94 10.33 -6.51 -11.12
C VAL A 94 9.23 -6.06 -10.16
N VAL A 95 8.13 -5.52 -10.69
CA VAL A 95 6.98 -5.05 -9.90
C VAL A 95 6.30 -6.21 -9.17
N LYS A 96 6.08 -7.35 -9.83
CA LYS A 96 5.59 -8.57 -9.19
C LYS A 96 6.48 -8.97 -8.00
N ASP A 97 7.80 -9.01 -8.19
CA ASP A 97 8.75 -9.42 -7.15
C ASP A 97 8.74 -8.45 -5.96
N VAL A 98 8.65 -7.14 -6.24
CA VAL A 98 8.56 -6.10 -5.21
C VAL A 98 7.26 -6.23 -4.42
N ARG A 99 6.11 -6.40 -5.10
CA ARG A 99 4.79 -6.55 -4.47
C ARG A 99 4.73 -7.80 -3.59
N THR A 100 5.24 -8.93 -4.10
CA THR A 100 5.33 -10.18 -3.32
C THR A 100 6.19 -10.01 -2.08
N LYS A 101 7.37 -9.35 -2.20
CA LYS A 101 8.25 -9.07 -1.05
C LYS A 101 7.60 -8.13 -0.04
N ALA A 102 6.89 -7.11 -0.50
CA ALA A 102 6.18 -6.17 0.37
C ALA A 102 5.06 -6.88 1.14
N PHE A 103 4.26 -7.71 0.46
CA PHE A 103 3.19 -8.48 1.11
C PHE A 103 3.74 -9.52 2.10
N ALA A 104 4.78 -10.27 1.70
CA ALA A 104 5.45 -11.22 2.60
C ALA A 104 6.09 -10.54 3.82
N LYS A 105 6.53 -9.27 3.66
CA LYS A 105 7.05 -8.48 4.77
C LYS A 105 5.95 -8.08 5.74
N LEU A 106 4.77 -7.68 5.25
CA LEU A 106 3.60 -7.35 6.08
C LEU A 106 3.30 -8.46 7.08
N GLN A 107 3.37 -9.73 6.64
CA GLN A 107 3.11 -10.90 7.49
C GLN A 107 4.18 -11.14 8.58
N LYS A 108 5.32 -10.47 8.49
CA LYS A 108 6.46 -10.61 9.42
C LYS A 108 6.70 -9.37 10.27
N LEU A 109 5.86 -8.36 10.13
CA LEU A 109 5.98 -7.14 10.93
C LEU A 109 5.38 -7.36 12.32
N PRO A 110 5.99 -6.76 13.37
CA PRO A 110 5.40 -6.78 14.70
C PRO A 110 4.08 -6.00 14.72
N LEU A 111 3.15 -6.41 15.58
CA LEU A 111 1.86 -5.72 15.73
C LEU A 111 2.03 -4.23 16.06
N LYS A 112 3.09 -3.88 16.80
CA LYS A 112 3.49 -2.49 17.08
C LYS A 112 3.59 -1.62 15.82
N TYR A 113 4.07 -2.18 14.71
CA TYR A 113 4.15 -1.45 13.44
C TYR A 113 2.76 -1.16 12.88
N VAL A 114 1.89 -2.18 12.88
CA VAL A 114 0.51 -2.07 12.37
C VAL A 114 -0.29 -1.06 13.19
N ASP A 115 -0.19 -1.13 14.51
CA ASP A 115 -0.90 -0.22 15.43
C ASP A 115 -0.41 1.24 15.36
N SER A 116 0.85 1.46 14.96
CA SER A 116 1.44 2.80 14.85
C SER A 116 1.26 3.48 13.49
N HIS A 117 0.74 2.76 12.49
CA HIS A 117 0.54 3.27 11.12
C HIS A 117 -0.91 3.10 10.67
N ALA A 118 -1.43 4.08 9.96
CA ALA A 118 -2.77 3.97 9.38
C ALA A 118 -2.84 2.83 8.35
N TYR A 119 -3.91 2.02 8.39
CA TYR A 119 -4.13 0.91 7.43
C TYR A 119 -4.05 1.39 5.98
N GLY A 120 -4.69 2.53 5.66
CA GLY A 120 -4.66 3.11 4.33
C GLY A 120 -3.25 3.46 3.84
N GLU A 121 -2.36 3.89 4.72
CA GLU A 121 -0.96 4.17 4.39
C GLU A 121 -0.23 2.87 4.00
N THR A 122 -0.40 1.81 4.77
CA THR A 122 0.22 0.51 4.51
C THR A 122 -0.28 -0.10 3.20
N ILE A 123 -1.60 -0.05 2.95
CA ILE A 123 -2.22 -0.50 1.70
C ILE A 123 -1.68 0.32 0.51
N SER A 124 -1.63 1.65 0.64
CA SER A 124 -1.11 2.53 -0.41
C SER A 124 0.36 2.22 -0.76
N ARG A 125 1.21 1.88 0.22
CA ARG A 125 2.60 1.47 -0.03
C ARG A 125 2.71 0.19 -0.86
N ILE A 126 1.82 -0.79 -0.65
CA ILE A 126 1.87 -2.09 -1.33
C ILE A 126 1.23 -2.02 -2.73
N ILE A 127 0.19 -1.20 -2.91
CA ILE A 127 -0.56 -1.10 -4.16
C ILE A 127 -0.11 0.13 -4.95
N THR A 128 -0.47 1.32 -4.50
CA THR A 128 -0.33 2.57 -5.26
C THR A 128 1.14 2.96 -5.48
N ASP A 129 1.99 2.89 -4.44
CA ASP A 129 3.41 3.22 -4.58
C ASP A 129 4.14 2.23 -5.49
N VAL A 130 3.76 0.95 -5.48
CA VAL A 130 4.34 -0.05 -6.38
C VAL A 130 3.89 0.17 -7.82
N GLU A 131 2.64 0.60 -8.07
CA GLU A 131 2.15 0.98 -9.40
C GLU A 131 2.88 2.22 -9.94
N GLN A 132 2.97 3.28 -9.14
CA GLN A 132 3.69 4.49 -9.52
C GLN A 132 5.19 4.22 -9.80
N PHE A 133 5.80 3.32 -9.05
CA PHE A 133 7.15 2.83 -9.33
C PHE A 133 7.24 2.09 -10.67
N SER A 134 6.24 1.26 -10.99
CA SER A 134 6.11 0.57 -12.29
C SER A 134 6.08 1.55 -13.47
N ASP A 135 5.21 2.55 -13.37
CA ASP A 135 5.02 3.54 -14.44
C ASP A 135 6.29 4.35 -14.69
N GLY A 136 6.97 4.76 -13.63
CA GLY A 136 8.23 5.45 -13.75
C GLY A 136 9.37 4.61 -14.32
N LEU A 137 9.42 3.32 -14.01
CA LEU A 137 10.38 2.39 -14.65
C LEU A 137 10.11 2.28 -16.15
N LEU A 138 8.84 2.08 -16.52
CA LEU A 138 8.44 1.93 -17.91
C LEU A 138 8.74 3.19 -18.73
N MET A 139 8.40 4.37 -18.19
CA MET A 139 8.73 5.66 -18.82
C MET A 139 10.23 5.89 -18.91
N GLY A 140 10.98 5.53 -17.86
CA GLY A 140 12.43 5.66 -17.85
C GLY A 140 13.10 4.82 -18.94
N PHE A 141 12.69 3.58 -19.12
CA PHE A 141 13.26 2.69 -20.13
C PHE A 141 12.83 3.05 -21.55
N THR A 142 11.57 3.43 -21.76
CA THR A 142 11.05 3.67 -23.11
C THR A 142 11.27 5.10 -23.59
N GLN A 143 10.91 6.11 -22.80
CA GLN A 143 10.89 7.51 -23.28
C GLN A 143 12.21 8.23 -22.97
N PHE A 144 12.76 8.10 -21.77
CA PHE A 144 13.98 8.83 -21.41
C PHE A 144 15.16 8.39 -22.27
N PHE A 145 15.37 7.07 -22.35
CA PHE A 145 16.49 6.52 -23.12
C PHE A 145 16.36 6.82 -24.63
N THR A 146 15.17 6.56 -25.20
CA THR A 146 14.91 6.85 -26.62
C THR A 146 15.05 8.35 -26.91
N GLY A 147 14.58 9.22 -26.01
CA GLY A 147 14.70 10.67 -26.15
C GLY A 147 16.17 11.12 -26.18
N VAL A 148 16.99 10.62 -25.27
CA VAL A 148 18.44 10.95 -25.24
C VAL A 148 19.14 10.47 -26.49
N VAL A 149 18.88 9.23 -26.95
CA VAL A 149 19.47 8.69 -28.18
C VAL A 149 19.03 9.49 -29.40
N THR A 150 17.78 9.90 -29.47
CA THR A 150 17.25 10.73 -30.56
C THR A 150 17.92 12.10 -30.58
N ILE A 151 18.07 12.80 -29.45
CA ILE A 151 18.75 14.10 -29.39
C ILE A 151 20.20 13.98 -29.87
N LEU A 152 20.97 13.06 -29.31
CA LEU A 152 22.37 12.86 -29.65
C LEU A 152 22.54 12.43 -31.10
N GLY A 153 21.74 11.47 -31.54
CA GLY A 153 21.77 10.96 -32.91
C GLY A 153 21.40 12.04 -33.94
N THR A 154 20.32 12.79 -33.71
CA THR A 154 19.91 13.89 -34.59
C THR A 154 21.00 14.95 -34.70
N LEU A 155 21.66 15.32 -33.57
CA LEU A 155 22.75 16.27 -33.58
C LEU A 155 23.95 15.78 -34.41
N VAL A 156 24.33 14.50 -34.26
CA VAL A 156 25.41 13.88 -35.05
C VAL A 156 25.07 13.91 -36.55
N PHE A 157 23.86 13.51 -36.91
CA PHE A 157 23.43 13.50 -38.32
C PHE A 157 23.40 14.94 -38.90
N MET A 158 22.95 15.93 -38.16
CA MET A 158 22.99 17.35 -38.57
C MET A 158 24.42 17.82 -38.84
N LEU A 159 25.37 17.52 -37.91
CA LEU A 159 26.77 17.90 -38.02
C LEU A 159 27.44 17.24 -39.26
N LEU A 160 27.07 16.01 -39.60
CA LEU A 160 27.57 15.31 -40.75
C LEU A 160 27.11 15.92 -42.08
N ILE A 161 25.92 16.54 -42.15
CA ILE A 161 25.39 17.16 -43.36
C ILE A 161 25.97 18.57 -43.51
N ASN A 162 25.84 19.43 -42.50
CA ASN A 162 26.39 20.79 -42.55
C ASN A 162 26.56 21.40 -41.16
N VAL A 163 27.79 21.68 -40.76
CA VAL A 163 28.13 22.22 -39.44
C VAL A 163 27.57 23.60 -39.19
N LYS A 164 27.52 24.47 -40.21
CA LYS A 164 27.03 25.86 -40.03
C LYS A 164 25.55 25.92 -39.66
N ILE A 165 24.72 25.09 -40.31
CA ILE A 165 23.27 25.03 -40.02
C ILE A 165 23.05 24.32 -38.69
N ALA A 166 23.82 23.26 -38.37
CA ALA A 166 23.75 22.59 -37.06
C ALA A 166 24.05 23.54 -35.90
N LEU A 167 25.02 24.47 -36.05
CA LEU A 167 25.32 25.49 -35.04
C LEU A 167 24.12 26.42 -34.75
N VAL A 168 23.30 26.75 -35.76
CA VAL A 168 22.07 27.54 -35.54
C VAL A 168 21.13 26.82 -34.61
N VAL A 169 20.94 25.51 -34.79
CA VAL A 169 20.09 24.71 -33.90
C VAL A 169 20.66 24.66 -32.48
N ILE A 170 21.97 24.44 -32.32
CA ILE A 170 22.65 24.39 -31.03
C ILE A 170 22.51 25.73 -30.28
N LEU A 171 22.64 26.86 -30.96
CA LEU A 171 22.53 28.18 -30.36
C LEU A 171 21.10 28.55 -29.90
N ILE A 172 20.07 28.05 -30.58
CA ILE A 172 18.66 28.32 -30.21
C ILE A 172 18.17 27.34 -29.11
N THR A 173 18.76 26.15 -28.99
CA THR A 173 18.36 25.14 -28.01
C THR A 173 18.30 25.63 -26.55
N PRO A 174 19.27 26.41 -26.02
CA PRO A 174 19.21 26.93 -24.66
C PRO A 174 17.96 27.78 -24.39
N VAL A 175 17.44 28.47 -25.39
CA VAL A 175 16.19 29.27 -25.29
C VAL A 175 15.01 28.31 -25.02
N SER A 176 14.95 27.20 -25.74
CA SER A 176 13.91 26.17 -25.53
C SER A 176 13.95 25.61 -24.13
N LEU A 177 15.15 25.25 -23.65
CA LEU A 177 15.36 24.73 -22.30
C LEU A 177 14.98 25.73 -21.21
N PHE A 178 15.33 27.00 -21.41
CA PHE A 178 14.99 28.06 -20.47
C PHE A 178 13.46 28.25 -20.36
N VAL A 179 12.77 28.36 -21.50
CA VAL A 179 11.32 28.52 -21.55
C VAL A 179 10.62 27.31 -20.93
N ALA A 180 11.02 26.09 -21.29
CA ALA A 180 10.46 24.86 -20.74
C ALA A 180 10.68 24.78 -19.22
N SER A 181 11.88 25.06 -18.73
CA SER A 181 12.21 25.05 -17.30
C SER A 181 11.43 26.09 -16.49
N PHE A 182 11.27 27.30 -17.05
CA PHE A 182 10.50 28.38 -16.41
C PHE A 182 9.02 27.97 -16.24
N ILE A 183 8.42 27.47 -17.32
CA ILE A 183 7.02 27.04 -17.29
C ILE A 183 6.84 25.85 -16.34
N ALA A 184 7.72 24.84 -16.43
CA ALA A 184 7.65 23.65 -15.57
C ALA A 184 7.71 24.00 -14.08
N LYS A 185 8.61 24.93 -13.67
CA LYS A 185 8.69 25.39 -12.28
C LYS A 185 7.41 26.06 -11.80
N ARG A 186 6.80 26.91 -12.64
CA ARG A 186 5.54 27.58 -12.30
C ARG A 186 4.37 26.60 -12.24
N THR A 187 4.27 25.72 -13.21
CA THR A 187 3.28 24.65 -13.26
C THR A 187 3.34 23.76 -12.01
N TYR A 188 4.53 23.34 -11.59
CA TYR A 188 4.73 22.53 -10.39
C TYR A 188 4.19 23.21 -9.12
N VAL A 189 4.49 24.51 -8.92
CA VAL A 189 4.02 25.24 -7.74
C VAL A 189 2.49 25.26 -7.67
N PHE A 190 1.82 25.52 -8.79
CA PHE A 190 0.36 25.58 -8.81
C PHE A 190 -0.30 24.21 -8.73
N PHE A 191 0.25 23.17 -9.34
CA PHE A 191 -0.25 21.80 -9.18
C PHE A 191 -0.09 21.30 -7.74
N LYS A 192 1.03 21.64 -7.08
CA LYS A 192 1.22 21.34 -5.66
C LYS A 192 0.15 22.01 -4.81
N ALA A 193 -0.07 23.30 -4.99
CA ALA A 193 -1.11 24.05 -4.28
C ALA A 193 -2.52 23.50 -4.55
N GLN A 194 -2.80 23.10 -5.80
CA GLN A 194 -4.06 22.45 -6.19
C GLN A 194 -4.23 21.11 -5.45
N SER A 195 -3.19 20.28 -5.42
CA SER A 195 -3.22 18.98 -4.75
C SER A 195 -3.47 19.13 -3.25
N GLU A 196 -2.78 20.05 -2.58
CA GLU A 196 -2.96 20.35 -1.16
C GLU A 196 -4.38 20.85 -0.86
N THR A 197 -4.91 21.74 -1.71
CA THR A 197 -6.27 22.27 -1.52
C THR A 197 -7.33 21.20 -1.81
N ARG A 198 -7.10 20.32 -2.80
CA ARG A 198 -7.97 19.18 -3.08
C ARG A 198 -8.00 18.21 -1.90
N ALA A 199 -6.85 17.92 -1.29
CA ALA A 199 -6.79 17.08 -0.09
C ALA A 199 -7.59 17.66 1.08
N GLN A 200 -7.53 19.00 1.29
CA GLN A 200 -8.36 19.69 2.30
C GLN A 200 -9.86 19.53 2.01
N MET A 201 -10.25 19.65 0.74
CA MET A 201 -11.65 19.48 0.32
C MET A 201 -12.11 18.03 0.51
N THR A 202 -11.30 17.05 0.11
CA THR A 202 -11.62 15.63 0.28
C THR A 202 -11.78 15.28 1.77
N SER A 203 -10.88 15.77 2.63
CA SER A 203 -10.97 15.56 4.08
C SER A 203 -12.25 16.16 4.68
N LEU A 204 -12.66 17.35 4.24
CA LEU A 204 -13.93 17.94 4.67
C LEU A 204 -15.14 17.12 4.22
N VAL A 205 -15.14 16.67 2.96
CA VAL A 205 -16.24 15.84 2.42
C VAL A 205 -16.34 14.52 3.18
N ASP A 206 -15.21 13.86 3.41
CA ASP A 206 -15.14 12.61 4.18
C ASP A 206 -15.67 12.80 5.62
N GLU A 207 -15.23 13.88 6.30
CA GLU A 207 -15.73 14.26 7.64
C GLU A 207 -17.26 14.47 7.64
N MET A 208 -17.79 15.20 6.65
CA MET A 208 -19.23 15.51 6.58
C MET A 208 -20.08 14.30 6.19
N VAL A 209 -19.62 13.50 5.23
CA VAL A 209 -20.33 12.28 4.78
C VAL A 209 -20.31 11.21 5.86
N GLY A 210 -19.15 10.95 6.46
CA GLY A 210 -19.01 9.97 7.54
C GLY A 210 -19.87 10.30 8.76
N ASN A 211 -20.11 11.61 9.03
CA ASN A 211 -20.89 12.07 10.17
C ASN A 211 -22.23 12.72 9.76
N GLN A 212 -22.80 12.36 8.60
CA GLN A 212 -23.99 13.02 8.06
C GLN A 212 -25.18 13.05 9.03
N LYS A 213 -25.38 11.99 9.81
CA LYS A 213 -26.43 11.95 10.84
C LYS A 213 -26.22 13.02 11.91
N VAL A 214 -24.99 13.26 12.33
CA VAL A 214 -24.63 14.30 13.32
C VAL A 214 -24.81 15.68 12.72
N VAL A 215 -24.33 15.89 11.49
CA VAL A 215 -24.49 17.16 10.75
C VAL A 215 -25.97 17.55 10.67
N GLN A 216 -26.85 16.60 10.34
CA GLN A 216 -28.31 16.84 10.26
C GLN A 216 -28.91 17.08 11.66
N ALA A 217 -28.57 16.25 12.66
CA ALA A 217 -29.12 16.36 14.01
C ALA A 217 -28.81 17.72 14.68
N PHE A 218 -27.66 18.31 14.38
CA PHE A 218 -27.25 19.61 14.93
C PHE A 218 -27.49 20.80 13.98
N GLY A 219 -28.15 20.58 12.85
CA GLY A 219 -28.45 21.66 11.89
C GLY A 219 -27.21 22.34 11.33
N TYR A 220 -26.06 21.63 11.22
CA TYR A 220 -24.78 22.19 10.81
C TYR A 220 -24.63 22.34 9.29
N GLY A 221 -25.67 21.97 8.49
CA GLY A 221 -25.63 21.92 7.03
C GLY A 221 -25.16 23.22 6.37
N ASP A 222 -25.75 24.36 6.73
CA ASP A 222 -25.40 25.65 6.13
C ASP A 222 -23.93 26.03 6.38
N ARG A 223 -23.44 25.81 7.58
CA ARG A 223 -22.02 26.05 7.93
C ARG A 223 -21.07 25.12 7.19
N ALA A 224 -21.47 23.86 6.99
CA ALA A 224 -20.69 22.91 6.21
C ALA A 224 -20.57 23.37 4.74
N VAL A 225 -21.66 23.86 4.15
CA VAL A 225 -21.70 24.43 2.78
C VAL A 225 -20.81 25.67 2.69
N GLU A 226 -20.87 26.59 3.65
CA GLU A 226 -20.01 27.79 3.66
C GLU A 226 -18.51 27.44 3.75
N ARG A 227 -18.16 26.46 4.62
CA ARG A 227 -16.79 25.95 4.75
C ARG A 227 -16.32 25.28 3.46
N PHE A 228 -17.19 24.47 2.85
CA PHE A 228 -16.92 23.84 1.55
C PHE A 228 -16.70 24.87 0.46
N ASP A 229 -17.59 25.87 0.35
CA ASP A 229 -17.51 26.90 -0.68
C ASP A 229 -16.21 27.72 -0.57
N THR A 230 -15.77 28.00 0.64
CA THR A 230 -14.49 28.68 0.90
C THR A 230 -13.30 27.90 0.33
N ILE A 231 -13.25 26.59 0.60
CA ILE A 231 -12.18 25.71 0.08
C ILE A 231 -12.32 25.55 -1.43
N ASN A 232 -13.56 25.43 -1.94
CA ASN A 232 -13.85 25.26 -3.36
C ASN A 232 -13.46 26.51 -4.19
N LYS A 233 -13.72 27.70 -3.70
CA LYS A 233 -13.24 28.95 -4.32
C LYS A 233 -11.71 29.02 -4.37
N LYS A 234 -11.03 28.61 -3.31
CA LYS A 234 -9.57 28.51 -3.31
C LYS A 234 -9.09 27.48 -4.33
N LEU A 235 -9.73 26.29 -4.37
CA LEU A 235 -9.41 25.24 -5.34
C LEU A 235 -9.62 25.71 -6.78
N GLN A 236 -10.73 26.38 -7.06
CA GLN A 236 -11.00 26.98 -8.37
C GLN A 236 -9.87 27.91 -8.81
N LYS A 237 -9.44 28.83 -7.93
CA LYS A 237 -8.36 29.79 -8.25
C LYS A 237 -7.03 29.10 -8.57
N VAL A 238 -6.60 28.18 -7.71
CA VAL A 238 -5.31 27.47 -7.93
C VAL A 238 -5.39 26.52 -9.11
N SER A 239 -6.56 25.89 -9.36
CA SER A 239 -6.79 25.03 -10.52
C SER A 239 -6.73 25.80 -11.83
N LEU A 240 -7.35 26.98 -11.91
CA LEU A 240 -7.25 27.86 -13.09
C LEU A 240 -5.80 28.24 -13.40
N GLN A 241 -5.01 28.58 -12.37
CA GLN A 241 -3.59 28.89 -12.53
C GLN A 241 -2.78 27.67 -12.96
N ALA A 242 -3.03 26.51 -12.36
CA ALA A 242 -2.36 25.26 -12.73
C ALA A 242 -2.64 24.87 -14.19
N ILE A 243 -3.92 24.93 -14.61
CA ILE A 243 -4.33 24.63 -15.99
C ILE A 243 -3.77 25.67 -16.96
N PHE A 244 -3.79 26.96 -16.63
CA PHE A 244 -3.23 27.99 -17.47
C PHE A 244 -1.74 27.76 -17.76
N PHE A 245 -0.92 27.58 -16.73
CA PHE A 245 0.51 27.33 -16.92
C PHE A 245 0.79 25.98 -17.60
N SER A 246 0.00 24.96 -17.32
CA SER A 246 0.11 23.67 -18.03
C SER A 246 -0.24 23.81 -19.52
N SER A 247 -1.32 24.53 -19.83
CA SER A 247 -1.79 24.70 -21.20
C SER A 247 -0.86 25.57 -22.06
N ILE A 248 -0.15 26.53 -21.46
CA ILE A 248 0.79 27.41 -22.19
C ILE A 248 2.09 26.66 -22.56
N THR A 249 2.35 25.50 -22.00
CA THR A 249 3.55 24.67 -22.30
C THR A 249 3.62 24.34 -23.78
N ASN A 250 2.56 23.75 -24.34
CA ASN A 250 2.52 23.33 -25.75
C ASN A 250 2.63 24.52 -26.75
N PRO A 251 1.86 25.63 -26.60
CA PRO A 251 2.05 26.78 -27.45
C PRO A 251 3.45 27.40 -27.39
N SER A 252 4.02 27.52 -26.18
CA SER A 252 5.36 28.09 -25.99
C SER A 252 6.45 27.23 -26.61
N THR A 253 6.37 25.89 -26.44
CA THR A 253 7.32 25.00 -27.09
C THR A 253 7.18 24.95 -28.60
N ARG A 254 5.93 25.01 -29.12
CA ARG A 254 5.69 25.15 -30.58
C ARG A 254 6.26 26.46 -31.11
N PHE A 255 6.13 27.57 -30.38
CA PHE A 255 6.70 28.83 -30.77
C PHE A 255 8.23 28.77 -30.85
N VAL A 256 8.91 28.21 -29.83
CA VAL A 256 10.38 28.04 -29.87
C VAL A 256 10.80 27.09 -30.99
N ASN A 257 10.09 25.96 -31.17
CA ASN A 257 10.33 25.04 -32.28
C ASN A 257 10.16 25.75 -33.63
N GLY A 258 9.16 26.63 -33.76
CA GLY A 258 8.96 27.50 -34.92
C GLY A 258 10.15 28.42 -35.18
N LEU A 259 10.74 29.00 -34.12
CA LEU A 259 11.97 29.82 -34.26
C LEU A 259 13.17 28.97 -34.72
N VAL A 260 13.36 27.75 -34.16
CA VAL A 260 14.41 26.83 -34.64
C VAL A 260 14.19 26.50 -36.10
N TYR A 261 12.97 26.11 -36.45
CA TYR A 261 12.61 25.75 -37.83
C TYR A 261 12.83 26.90 -38.82
N THR A 262 12.41 28.12 -38.47
CA THR A 262 12.60 29.35 -39.25
C THR A 262 14.09 29.67 -39.40
N GLY A 263 14.87 29.60 -38.32
CA GLY A 263 16.31 29.84 -38.35
C GLY A 263 17.03 28.82 -39.27
N VAL A 264 16.67 27.54 -39.17
CA VAL A 264 17.19 26.49 -40.06
C VAL A 264 16.76 26.74 -41.52
N SER A 265 15.51 27.15 -41.75
CA SER A 265 15.00 27.44 -43.10
C SER A 265 15.77 28.59 -43.75
N ILE A 266 15.97 29.70 -43.02
CA ILE A 266 16.71 30.88 -43.53
C ILE A 266 18.17 30.54 -43.79
N ALA A 267 18.88 30.01 -42.81
CA ALA A 267 20.29 29.61 -42.93
C ALA A 267 20.51 28.56 -44.02
N GLY A 268 19.60 27.58 -44.08
CA GLY A 268 19.63 26.52 -45.08
C GLY A 268 19.33 27.03 -46.49
N ALA A 269 18.36 27.95 -46.68
CA ALA A 269 18.05 28.55 -47.98
C ALA A 269 19.26 29.35 -48.52
N PHE A 270 19.86 30.21 -47.67
CA PHE A 270 21.08 30.94 -48.08
C PHE A 270 22.23 30.00 -48.45
N THR A 271 22.41 28.91 -47.70
CA THR A 271 23.45 27.92 -48.00
C THR A 271 23.15 27.13 -49.26
N ALA A 272 21.88 26.82 -49.54
CA ALA A 272 21.44 26.14 -50.75
C ALA A 272 21.61 27.01 -52.01
N ILE A 273 21.23 28.31 -51.91
CA ILE A 273 21.44 29.27 -53.03
C ILE A 273 22.92 29.44 -53.33
N GLY A 274 23.79 29.39 -52.30
CA GLY A 274 25.23 29.39 -52.47
C GLY A 274 25.83 28.06 -52.92
N GLY A 275 25.04 27.05 -53.24
CA GLY A 275 25.50 25.71 -53.70
C GLY A 275 26.12 24.86 -52.60
N GLY A 276 25.99 25.25 -51.31
CA GLY A 276 26.61 24.51 -50.20
C GLY A 276 25.83 23.27 -49.70
N ILE A 277 24.53 23.20 -50.04
CA ILE A 277 23.63 22.05 -49.78
C ILE A 277 22.60 21.94 -50.89
N THR A 278 22.03 20.70 -51.06
CA THR A 278 20.92 20.48 -52.00
C THR A 278 19.56 20.86 -51.34
N VAL A 279 18.50 20.94 -52.16
CA VAL A 279 17.13 21.14 -51.67
C VAL A 279 16.67 19.95 -50.82
N GLY A 280 17.04 18.73 -51.22
CA GLY A 280 16.76 17.55 -50.45
C GLY A 280 17.48 17.54 -49.09
N GLN A 281 18.74 18.00 -49.04
CA GLN A 281 19.47 18.15 -47.79
C GLN A 281 18.84 19.22 -46.89
N LEU A 282 18.32 20.30 -47.42
CA LEU A 282 17.54 21.27 -46.66
C LEU A 282 16.27 20.67 -46.07
N SER A 283 15.51 19.88 -46.85
CA SER A 283 14.34 19.16 -46.39
C SER A 283 14.69 18.18 -45.25
N CYS A 284 15.83 17.51 -45.34
CA CYS A 284 16.37 16.63 -44.30
C CYS A 284 16.65 17.40 -43.00
N PHE A 285 17.32 18.58 -43.08
CA PHE A 285 17.58 19.44 -41.95
C PHE A 285 16.29 19.90 -41.25
N LEU A 286 15.27 20.30 -42.00
CA LEU A 286 13.99 20.71 -41.45
C LEU A 286 13.30 19.55 -40.70
N SER A 287 13.40 18.34 -41.22
CA SER A 287 12.94 17.11 -40.54
C SER A 287 13.70 16.87 -39.22
N TYR A 288 15.03 17.01 -39.26
CA TYR A 288 15.86 16.88 -38.06
C TYR A 288 15.60 17.97 -37.01
N ALA A 289 15.37 19.22 -37.42
CA ALA A 289 15.01 20.29 -36.52
C ALA A 289 13.75 19.95 -35.71
N ASN A 290 12.74 19.36 -36.35
CA ASN A 290 11.54 18.89 -35.67
C ASN A 290 11.81 17.67 -34.78
N GLN A 291 12.59 16.68 -35.23
CA GLN A 291 12.92 15.49 -34.43
C GLN A 291 13.79 15.82 -33.22
N TYR A 292 14.69 16.79 -33.35
CA TYR A 292 15.59 17.24 -32.27
C TYR A 292 14.84 17.92 -31.12
N THR A 293 13.83 18.75 -31.44
CA THR A 293 13.12 19.54 -30.44
C THR A 293 12.05 18.76 -29.68
N LYS A 294 11.49 17.71 -30.29
CA LYS A 294 10.41 16.91 -29.71
C LYS A 294 10.76 16.25 -28.37
N PRO A 295 11.91 15.55 -28.19
CA PRO A 295 12.25 14.90 -26.93
C PRO A 295 12.44 15.86 -25.76
N PHE A 296 12.81 17.12 -25.96
CA PHE A 296 12.97 18.09 -24.88
C PHE A 296 11.66 18.37 -24.14
N ASN A 297 10.53 18.30 -24.85
CA ASN A 297 9.21 18.46 -24.24
C ASN A 297 8.80 17.22 -23.44
N GLU A 298 9.17 16.05 -23.92
CA GLU A 298 8.86 14.76 -23.30
C GLU A 298 9.76 14.49 -22.06
N ILE A 299 11.05 14.83 -22.13
CA ILE A 299 12.02 14.60 -21.05
C ILE A 299 11.60 15.29 -19.75
N SER A 300 11.02 16.49 -19.82
CA SER A 300 10.59 17.22 -18.61
C SER A 300 9.52 16.45 -17.81
N SER A 301 8.53 15.88 -18.51
CA SER A 301 7.49 15.07 -17.87
C SER A 301 8.04 13.75 -17.36
N VAL A 302 8.91 13.09 -18.14
CA VAL A 302 9.56 11.83 -17.75
C VAL A 302 10.44 12.01 -16.52
N VAL A 303 11.20 13.12 -16.42
CA VAL A 303 12.04 13.40 -15.23
C VAL A 303 11.17 13.58 -13.98
N THR A 304 10.04 14.26 -14.09
CA THR A 304 9.10 14.42 -12.97
C THR A 304 8.53 13.07 -12.54
N GLU A 305 8.11 12.25 -13.49
CA GLU A 305 7.55 10.92 -13.23
C GLU A 305 8.60 9.97 -12.61
N LEU A 306 9.84 10.02 -13.10
CA LEU A 306 10.96 9.29 -12.49
C LEU A 306 11.23 9.73 -11.05
N GLN A 307 11.14 11.03 -10.75
CA GLN A 307 11.30 11.53 -9.37
C GLN A 307 10.19 11.01 -8.45
N ASN A 308 8.94 11.02 -8.93
CA ASN A 308 7.79 10.46 -8.21
C ASN A 308 8.00 8.96 -7.97
N ALA A 309 8.32 8.21 -9.02
CA ALA A 309 8.60 6.77 -8.93
C ALA A 309 9.74 6.43 -7.96
N LEU A 310 10.81 7.24 -7.93
CA LEU A 310 11.90 7.07 -6.97
C LEU A 310 11.47 7.36 -5.53
N ALA A 311 10.58 8.33 -5.32
CA ALA A 311 10.02 8.61 -4.00
C ALA A 311 9.13 7.45 -3.52
N CYS A 312 8.27 6.93 -4.40
CA CYS A 312 7.45 5.74 -4.14
C CYS A 312 8.31 4.51 -3.87
N ALA A 313 9.31 4.24 -4.72
CA ALA A 313 10.25 3.15 -4.51
C ALA A 313 10.97 3.25 -3.15
N ARG A 314 11.33 4.46 -2.71
CA ARG A 314 11.94 4.66 -1.39
C ARG A 314 10.99 4.22 -0.28
N ARG A 315 9.72 4.64 -0.30
CA ARG A 315 8.73 4.25 0.71
C ARG A 315 8.51 2.73 0.73
N VAL A 316 8.40 2.12 -0.45
CA VAL A 316 8.24 0.66 -0.58
C VAL A 316 9.47 -0.09 -0.05
N PHE A 317 10.69 0.36 -0.37
CA PHE A 317 11.90 -0.29 0.14
C PHE A 317 12.11 -0.05 1.64
N ASP A 318 11.78 1.13 2.16
CA ASP A 318 11.83 1.39 3.60
C ASP A 318 10.84 0.46 4.33
N PHE A 319 9.66 0.21 3.76
CA PHE A 319 8.69 -0.77 4.27
C PHE A 319 9.21 -2.22 4.21
N ILE A 320 9.80 -2.65 3.09
CA ILE A 320 10.36 -4.01 2.95
C ILE A 320 11.54 -4.23 3.91
N GLU A 321 12.32 -3.19 4.19
CA GLU A 321 13.49 -3.24 5.08
C GLU A 321 13.16 -2.96 6.55
N GLU A 322 11.88 -2.66 6.88
CA GLU A 322 11.46 -2.49 8.27
C GLU A 322 11.86 -3.72 9.09
N GLN A 323 12.11 -3.53 10.37
CA GLN A 323 12.53 -4.63 11.22
C GLN A 323 11.37 -5.64 11.36
N PRO A 324 11.56 -6.93 11.06
CA PRO A 324 10.57 -7.95 11.32
C PRO A 324 10.39 -8.11 12.84
N GLU A 325 9.32 -8.81 13.24
CA GLU A 325 9.21 -9.31 14.61
C GLU A 325 10.50 -10.04 15.00
N GLU A 326 11.00 -9.80 16.20
CA GLU A 326 12.21 -10.49 16.66
C GLU A 326 12.04 -12.00 16.57
N PRO A 327 12.98 -12.73 15.98
CA PRO A 327 12.87 -14.17 15.89
C PRO A 327 12.84 -14.78 17.30
N ASP A 328 12.14 -15.91 17.44
CA ASP A 328 12.19 -16.65 18.69
C ASP A 328 13.63 -17.06 19.02
N ALA A 329 13.93 -17.16 20.31
CA ALA A 329 15.26 -17.57 20.76
C ALA A 329 15.65 -18.93 20.14
N ALA A 330 16.91 -19.11 19.78
CA ALA A 330 17.39 -20.39 19.22
C ALA A 330 17.16 -21.59 20.18
N SER A 331 17.01 -21.33 21.47
CA SER A 331 16.68 -22.29 22.53
C SER A 331 15.18 -22.39 22.81
N ALA A 332 14.32 -21.67 22.07
CA ALA A 332 12.89 -21.71 22.30
C ALA A 332 12.31 -23.09 22.02
N VAL A 333 11.47 -23.54 22.93
CA VAL A 333 10.85 -24.86 22.89
C VAL A 333 9.38 -24.75 22.43
N GLU A 334 8.87 -25.84 21.85
CA GLU A 334 7.44 -25.95 21.59
C GLU A 334 6.70 -26.27 22.89
N LEU A 335 5.65 -25.50 23.18
CA LEU A 335 4.76 -25.75 24.32
C LEU A 335 3.81 -26.89 23.97
N LYS A 336 4.10 -28.08 24.46
CA LYS A 336 3.27 -29.27 24.24
C LYS A 336 2.46 -29.58 25.48
N ASN A 337 1.13 -29.72 25.32
CA ASN A 337 0.17 -30.07 26.37
C ASN A 337 0.38 -29.25 27.66
N PRO A 338 0.21 -27.91 27.61
CA PRO A 338 0.35 -27.09 28.80
C PRO A 338 -0.71 -27.48 29.83
N ASP A 339 -0.35 -27.41 31.11
CA ASP A 339 -1.30 -27.63 32.21
C ASP A 339 -2.30 -26.43 32.35
N GLY A 340 -2.04 -25.35 31.67
CA GLY A 340 -2.84 -24.12 31.73
C GLY A 340 -2.52 -23.22 32.92
N SER A 341 -1.51 -23.54 33.73
CA SER A 341 -1.03 -22.63 34.79
C SER A 341 -0.31 -21.44 34.18
N MET A 342 -0.46 -20.26 34.79
CA MET A 342 0.20 -19.03 34.36
C MET A 342 0.67 -18.20 35.54
N THR A 343 1.86 -17.61 35.43
CA THR A 343 2.43 -16.74 36.46
C THR A 343 2.99 -15.47 35.81
N LEU A 344 2.62 -14.32 36.35
CA LEU A 344 3.21 -13.02 36.03
C LEU A 344 3.96 -12.55 37.27
N GLU A 345 5.23 -12.21 37.14
CA GLU A 345 6.09 -11.73 38.21
C GLU A 345 6.72 -10.40 37.83
N HIS A 346 6.36 -9.33 38.56
CA HIS A 346 6.89 -7.97 38.39
C HIS A 346 6.80 -7.44 36.95
N VAL A 347 5.72 -7.79 36.22
CA VAL A 347 5.56 -7.45 34.81
C VAL A 347 5.25 -5.97 34.65
N SER A 348 6.08 -5.29 33.83
CA SER A 348 5.84 -3.91 33.43
C SER A 348 5.90 -3.76 31.92
N PHE A 349 5.01 -2.91 31.39
CA PHE A 349 4.92 -2.67 29.95
C PHE A 349 4.33 -1.29 29.64
N SER A 350 4.78 -0.70 28.55
CA SER A 350 4.24 0.52 27.97
C SER A 350 4.42 0.56 26.45
N TYR A 351 3.40 0.99 25.71
CA TYR A 351 3.50 1.21 24.27
C TYR A 351 4.45 2.39 23.93
N ASN A 352 4.38 3.45 24.75
CA ASN A 352 5.31 4.58 24.70
C ASN A 352 6.14 4.59 25.99
N PRO A 353 7.49 4.55 25.92
CA PRO A 353 8.35 4.57 27.10
C PRO A 353 8.14 5.77 28.05
N GLU A 354 7.62 6.88 27.53
CA GLU A 354 7.34 8.08 28.32
C GLU A 354 6.05 7.98 29.17
N ILE A 355 5.14 7.06 28.80
CA ILE A 355 3.83 6.92 29.46
C ILE A 355 3.78 5.54 30.11
N LYS A 356 3.90 5.49 31.43
CA LYS A 356 3.75 4.25 32.19
C LYS A 356 2.33 3.72 32.06
N LEU A 357 2.15 2.49 31.57
CA LEU A 357 0.83 1.88 31.38
C LEU A 357 0.60 0.73 32.36
N LEU A 358 1.40 -0.33 32.31
CA LEU A 358 1.34 -1.44 33.26
C LEU A 358 2.59 -1.42 34.13
N GLN A 359 2.42 -1.54 35.47
CA GLN A 359 3.51 -1.43 36.41
C GLN A 359 3.40 -2.53 37.46
N ASP A 360 4.45 -3.30 37.58
CA ASP A 360 4.62 -4.31 38.65
C ASP A 360 3.42 -5.28 38.77
N LEU A 361 2.93 -5.81 37.63
CA LEU A 361 1.82 -6.76 37.68
C LEU A 361 2.29 -8.11 38.21
N ASN A 362 1.58 -8.58 39.22
CA ASN A 362 1.80 -9.87 39.85
C ASN A 362 0.51 -10.69 39.83
N LEU A 363 0.55 -11.91 39.26
CA LEU A 363 -0.62 -12.78 39.13
C LEU A 363 -0.18 -14.24 39.13
N LYS A 364 -0.90 -15.09 39.85
CA LYS A 364 -0.72 -16.54 39.81
C LYS A 364 -2.04 -17.22 39.50
N VAL A 365 -2.09 -17.93 38.38
CA VAL A 365 -3.26 -18.66 37.87
C VAL A 365 -3.01 -20.16 37.95
N LYS A 366 -3.96 -20.87 38.51
CA LYS A 366 -3.94 -22.35 38.58
C LYS A 366 -4.60 -22.94 37.32
N PRO A 367 -4.27 -24.20 36.95
CA PRO A 367 -4.94 -24.91 35.87
C PRO A 367 -6.47 -24.88 36.02
N GLY A 368 -7.17 -24.61 34.91
CA GLY A 368 -8.63 -24.63 34.85
C GLY A 368 -9.36 -23.47 35.52
N GLN A 369 -8.65 -22.46 36.08
CA GLN A 369 -9.27 -21.30 36.69
C GLN A 369 -9.90 -20.35 35.66
N LYS A 370 -11.02 -19.75 36.03
CA LYS A 370 -11.69 -18.65 35.33
C LYS A 370 -11.29 -17.32 35.95
N ILE A 371 -10.63 -16.46 35.18
CA ILE A 371 -10.11 -15.16 35.62
C ILE A 371 -10.92 -14.07 34.95
N ALA A 372 -11.73 -13.33 35.71
CA ALA A 372 -12.42 -12.15 35.22
C ALA A 372 -11.54 -10.89 35.38
N ILE A 373 -11.31 -10.16 34.29
CA ILE A 373 -10.57 -8.90 34.30
C ILE A 373 -11.59 -7.76 34.24
N VAL A 374 -11.65 -6.97 35.31
CA VAL A 374 -12.60 -5.84 35.45
C VAL A 374 -11.87 -4.54 35.70
N GLY A 375 -12.48 -3.43 35.30
CA GLY A 375 -11.93 -2.09 35.51
C GLY A 375 -12.41 -1.09 34.45
N PRO A 376 -12.20 0.20 34.67
CA PRO A 376 -12.63 1.25 33.75
C PRO A 376 -11.97 1.14 32.39
N THR A 377 -12.56 1.81 31.39
CA THR A 377 -11.97 1.88 30.05
C THR A 377 -10.58 2.51 30.11
N GLY A 378 -9.62 1.96 29.39
CA GLY A 378 -8.24 2.45 29.35
C GLY A 378 -7.35 1.99 30.52
N CYS A 379 -7.83 1.14 31.45
CA CYS A 379 -7.01 0.67 32.57
C CYS A 379 -5.98 -0.42 32.20
N GLY A 380 -5.91 -0.88 30.95
CA GLY A 380 -4.90 -1.83 30.46
C GLY A 380 -5.38 -3.28 30.27
N LYS A 381 -6.69 -3.58 30.32
CA LYS A 381 -7.24 -4.94 30.12
C LYS A 381 -6.78 -5.60 28.82
N THR A 382 -6.99 -4.94 27.69
CA THR A 382 -6.56 -5.42 26.36
C THR A 382 -5.05 -5.52 26.24
N THR A 383 -4.32 -4.61 26.91
CA THR A 383 -2.85 -4.65 26.96
C THR A 383 -2.37 -5.91 27.67
N LEU A 384 -2.98 -6.27 28.81
CA LEU A 384 -2.66 -7.53 29.51
C LEU A 384 -2.85 -8.74 28.58
N ILE A 385 -3.98 -8.80 27.87
CA ILE A 385 -4.24 -9.88 26.90
C ILE A 385 -3.16 -9.92 25.81
N ASN A 386 -2.79 -8.76 25.25
CA ASN A 386 -1.74 -8.69 24.22
C ASN A 386 -0.39 -9.21 24.72
N LEU A 387 -0.07 -9.04 26.01
CA LEU A 387 1.14 -9.57 26.62
C LEU A 387 1.06 -11.09 26.83
N LEU A 388 -0.11 -11.61 27.26
CA LEU A 388 -0.31 -13.06 27.42
C LEU A 388 -0.12 -13.82 26.09
N MET A 389 -0.60 -13.22 24.98
CA MET A 389 -0.44 -13.75 23.61
C MET A 389 0.94 -13.44 22.99
N ARG A 390 1.79 -12.73 23.74
CA ARG A 390 3.10 -12.27 23.24
C ARG A 390 2.99 -11.55 21.89
N PHE A 391 1.95 -10.71 21.72
CA PHE A 391 1.88 -9.74 20.62
C PHE A 391 2.84 -8.58 20.83
N TYR A 392 3.21 -8.35 22.09
CA TYR A 392 4.23 -7.41 22.54
C TYR A 392 5.11 -8.10 23.58
N ASP A 393 6.41 -7.84 23.52
CA ASP A 393 7.33 -8.30 24.56
C ASP A 393 7.33 -7.33 25.75
N ILE A 394 7.44 -7.88 26.96
CA ILE A 394 7.46 -7.11 28.21
C ILE A 394 8.77 -6.32 28.35
N GLN A 395 8.72 -5.21 29.10
CA GLN A 395 9.91 -4.38 29.37
C GLN A 395 10.69 -4.85 30.62
N SER A 396 9.98 -5.39 31.61
CA SER A 396 10.58 -5.97 32.81
C SER A 396 9.67 -7.03 33.41
N GLY A 397 10.21 -7.87 34.28
CA GLY A 397 9.52 -8.99 34.89
C GLY A 397 9.56 -10.25 34.03
N GLU A 398 8.70 -11.22 34.36
CA GLU A 398 8.58 -12.48 33.65
C GLU A 398 7.13 -12.93 33.57
N ILE A 399 6.74 -13.52 32.41
CA ILE A 399 5.47 -14.24 32.23
C ILE A 399 5.83 -15.70 31.95
N ARG A 400 5.25 -16.62 32.70
CA ARG A 400 5.44 -18.06 32.54
C ARG A 400 4.13 -18.76 32.24
N VAL A 401 4.15 -19.73 31.37
CA VAL A 401 3.07 -20.69 31.09
C VAL A 401 3.58 -22.09 31.37
N SER A 402 2.87 -22.84 32.21
CA SER A 402 3.30 -24.19 32.64
C SER A 402 4.76 -24.21 33.10
N ASN A 403 5.13 -23.23 33.96
CA ASN A 403 6.49 -23.01 34.50
C ASN A 403 7.57 -22.62 33.47
N THR A 404 7.25 -22.46 32.19
CA THR A 404 8.19 -22.02 31.15
C THR A 404 7.97 -20.56 30.82
N GLY A 405 9.03 -19.73 30.83
CA GLY A 405 8.94 -18.32 30.44
C GLY A 405 8.52 -18.17 28.98
N ILE A 406 7.56 -17.29 28.68
CA ILE A 406 7.00 -17.14 27.33
C ILE A 406 8.06 -16.71 26.29
N GLN A 407 9.16 -16.10 26.72
CA GLN A 407 10.28 -15.75 25.85
C GLN A 407 11.08 -16.97 25.38
N ASN A 408 11.00 -18.09 26.14
CA ASN A 408 11.65 -19.35 25.84
C ASN A 408 10.70 -20.34 25.13
N ILE A 409 9.48 -19.91 24.77
CA ILE A 409 8.50 -20.67 24.01
C ILE A 409 8.41 -20.05 22.60
N THR A 410 8.28 -20.89 21.56
CA THR A 410 8.01 -20.37 20.21
C THR A 410 6.65 -19.68 20.17
N ARG A 411 6.55 -18.51 19.51
CA ARG A 411 5.29 -17.74 19.44
C ARG A 411 4.16 -18.56 18.83
N ASP A 412 4.46 -19.32 17.77
CA ASP A 412 3.46 -20.16 17.10
C ASP A 412 2.89 -21.22 18.05
N SER A 413 3.75 -21.88 18.83
CA SER A 413 3.35 -22.88 19.80
C SER A 413 2.58 -22.26 20.99
N LEU A 414 3.00 -21.09 21.49
CA LEU A 414 2.29 -20.34 22.52
C LEU A 414 0.87 -19.99 22.05
N ARG A 415 0.77 -19.34 20.89
CA ARG A 415 -0.51 -18.88 20.31
C ARG A 415 -1.44 -20.04 19.95
N ALA A 416 -0.90 -21.18 19.50
CA ALA A 416 -1.69 -22.37 19.17
C ALA A 416 -2.38 -22.99 20.41
N ASN A 417 -1.88 -22.72 21.63
CA ASN A 417 -2.46 -23.17 22.89
C ASN A 417 -3.46 -22.17 23.50
N PHE A 418 -3.75 -21.05 22.82
CA PHE A 418 -4.79 -20.11 23.20
C PHE A 418 -5.93 -20.08 22.17
N GLY A 419 -7.17 -20.18 22.66
CA GLY A 419 -8.37 -19.85 21.88
C GLY A 419 -8.80 -18.42 22.19
N MET A 420 -8.97 -17.61 21.17
CA MET A 420 -9.26 -16.19 21.34
C MET A 420 -10.58 -15.81 20.66
N VAL A 421 -11.50 -15.24 21.43
CA VAL A 421 -12.72 -14.60 20.90
C VAL A 421 -12.67 -13.13 21.29
N LEU A 422 -12.47 -12.29 20.30
CA LEU A 422 -12.35 -10.83 20.46
C LEU A 422 -13.72 -10.14 20.40
N GLN A 423 -13.76 -8.91 20.90
CA GLN A 423 -14.88 -8.00 20.74
C GLN A 423 -15.18 -7.71 19.27
N GLU A 424 -14.13 -7.43 18.49
CA GLU A 424 -14.25 -7.25 17.05
C GLU A 424 -14.32 -8.60 16.35
N THR A 425 -15.47 -8.87 15.73
CA THR A 425 -15.73 -10.12 15.01
C THR A 425 -15.27 -10.01 13.57
N TRP A 426 -14.09 -10.54 13.26
CA TRP A 426 -13.60 -10.57 11.89
C TRP A 426 -13.99 -11.88 11.18
N LEU A 427 -14.60 -11.72 9.99
CA LEU A 427 -14.92 -12.80 9.07
C LEU A 427 -14.31 -12.48 7.70
N LYS A 428 -13.68 -13.49 7.08
CA LYS A 428 -13.16 -13.36 5.72
C LYS A 428 -14.29 -13.49 4.70
N ALA A 429 -14.16 -12.85 3.54
CA ALA A 429 -14.99 -13.14 2.38
C ALA A 429 -14.85 -14.62 1.99
N GLY A 430 -15.98 -15.31 1.76
CA GLY A 430 -16.05 -16.75 1.49
C GLY A 430 -17.24 -17.41 2.18
N THR A 431 -17.31 -18.73 2.18
CA THR A 431 -18.46 -19.44 2.76
C THR A 431 -18.42 -19.47 4.30
N ILE A 432 -19.58 -19.69 4.91
CA ILE A 432 -19.69 -19.93 6.36
C ILE A 432 -18.82 -21.12 6.79
N ALA A 433 -18.80 -22.20 6.00
CA ALA A 433 -17.97 -23.37 6.28
C ALA A 433 -16.48 -23.00 6.32
N GLU A 434 -15.97 -22.24 5.35
CA GLU A 434 -14.58 -21.78 5.31
C GLU A 434 -14.23 -20.86 6.47
N ASN A 435 -15.18 -20.04 6.92
CA ASN A 435 -14.97 -19.18 8.08
C ASN A 435 -14.87 -19.94 9.39
N ILE A 436 -15.63 -21.02 9.55
CA ILE A 436 -15.50 -21.91 10.73
C ILE A 436 -14.21 -22.72 10.61
N ALA A 437 -13.91 -23.29 9.43
CA ALA A 437 -12.71 -24.06 9.16
C ALA A 437 -11.39 -23.28 9.33
N TYR A 438 -11.45 -21.94 9.40
CA TYR A 438 -10.27 -21.11 9.67
C TYR A 438 -9.53 -21.50 10.97
N GLY A 439 -10.22 -22.10 11.95
CA GLY A 439 -9.61 -22.64 13.17
C GLY A 439 -8.86 -23.97 12.97
N LYS A 440 -9.17 -24.73 11.90
CA LYS A 440 -8.55 -26.00 11.54
C LYS A 440 -8.74 -26.23 10.03
N GLU A 441 -7.67 -26.05 9.26
CA GLU A 441 -7.71 -25.99 7.80
C GLU A 441 -8.18 -27.30 7.13
N ASP A 442 -7.89 -28.45 7.74
CA ASP A 442 -8.26 -29.80 7.31
C ASP A 442 -9.58 -30.33 7.95
N ALA A 443 -10.42 -29.42 8.48
CA ALA A 443 -11.65 -29.81 9.14
C ALA A 443 -12.67 -30.43 8.16
N THR A 444 -13.20 -31.58 8.54
CA THR A 444 -14.29 -32.23 7.81
C THR A 444 -15.60 -31.47 7.97
N ARG A 445 -16.52 -31.63 7.02
CA ARG A 445 -17.86 -31.04 7.11
C ARG A 445 -18.59 -31.44 8.40
N GLY A 446 -18.38 -32.68 8.88
CA GLY A 446 -18.98 -33.17 10.12
C GLY A 446 -18.45 -32.45 11.36
N GLU A 447 -17.14 -32.21 11.43
CA GLU A 447 -16.51 -31.42 12.51
C GLU A 447 -17.01 -29.98 12.51
N ILE A 448 -17.10 -29.34 11.34
CA ILE A 448 -17.65 -27.98 11.18
C ILE A 448 -19.08 -27.90 11.71
N ILE A 449 -19.95 -28.86 11.35
CA ILE A 449 -21.34 -28.91 11.82
C ILE A 449 -21.39 -29.12 13.33
N THR A 450 -20.53 -29.97 13.89
CA THR A 450 -20.46 -30.24 15.31
C THR A 450 -20.02 -28.99 16.09
N ALA A 451 -18.99 -28.29 15.63
CA ALA A 451 -18.54 -27.03 16.21
C ALA A 451 -19.64 -25.94 16.14
N ALA A 452 -20.33 -25.83 15.01
CA ALA A 452 -21.43 -24.88 14.85
C ALA A 452 -22.62 -25.20 15.76
N LYS A 453 -22.93 -26.48 16.01
CA LYS A 453 -23.95 -26.87 17.00
C LYS A 453 -23.55 -26.51 18.41
N ALA A 454 -22.31 -26.78 18.79
CA ALA A 454 -21.77 -26.45 20.10
C ALA A 454 -21.76 -24.93 20.36
N ALA A 455 -21.49 -24.13 19.31
CA ALA A 455 -21.56 -22.69 19.35
C ALA A 455 -22.96 -22.10 19.19
N HIS A 456 -24.02 -22.90 19.15
CA HIS A 456 -25.41 -22.47 18.85
C HIS A 456 -25.60 -21.75 17.50
N ALA A 457 -24.64 -21.86 16.58
CA ALA A 457 -24.70 -21.24 15.25
C ALA A 457 -25.52 -22.07 14.24
N HIS A 458 -25.57 -23.40 14.36
CA HIS A 458 -26.22 -24.30 13.42
C HIS A 458 -27.66 -23.91 13.09
N GLY A 459 -28.42 -23.44 14.08
CA GLY A 459 -29.84 -23.13 13.93
C GLY A 459 -30.10 -21.96 12.97
N PHE A 460 -29.30 -20.93 12.94
CA PHE A 460 -29.43 -19.85 11.96
C PHE A 460 -28.80 -20.21 10.61
N ILE A 461 -27.68 -20.93 10.60
CA ILE A 461 -27.02 -21.37 9.36
C ILE A 461 -27.97 -22.22 8.50
N ARG A 462 -28.68 -23.17 9.09
CA ARG A 462 -29.66 -24.00 8.39
C ARG A 462 -30.82 -23.23 7.75
N ARG A 463 -31.14 -22.05 8.24
CA ARG A 463 -32.21 -21.19 7.71
C ARG A 463 -31.78 -20.31 6.56
N MET A 464 -30.46 -20.25 6.29
CA MET A 464 -29.94 -19.54 5.14
C MET A 464 -30.15 -20.38 3.88
N GLU A 465 -30.30 -19.72 2.74
CA GLU A 465 -30.67 -20.35 1.47
C GLU A 465 -29.68 -21.46 1.05
N GLN A 466 -28.39 -21.23 1.25
CA GLN A 466 -27.32 -22.19 0.94
C GLN A 466 -26.70 -22.83 2.20
N GLY A 467 -27.25 -22.57 3.38
CA GLY A 467 -26.77 -23.13 4.64
C GLY A 467 -25.31 -22.79 4.90
N TYR A 468 -24.48 -23.81 5.10
CA TYR A 468 -23.04 -23.65 5.35
C TYR A 468 -22.23 -23.14 4.15
N ASP A 469 -22.78 -23.25 2.95
CA ASP A 469 -22.16 -22.81 1.71
C ASP A 469 -22.59 -21.36 1.35
N THR A 470 -23.36 -20.71 2.22
CA THR A 470 -23.73 -19.30 2.09
C THR A 470 -22.48 -18.45 2.09
N GLU A 471 -22.34 -17.60 1.06
CA GLU A 471 -21.24 -16.66 0.95
C GLU A 471 -21.41 -15.48 1.93
N ILE A 472 -20.38 -15.21 2.67
CA ILE A 472 -20.24 -14.04 3.54
C ILE A 472 -19.52 -12.95 2.77
N GLN A 473 -20.16 -11.78 2.66
CA GLN A 473 -19.55 -10.58 2.09
C GLN A 473 -18.44 -10.05 3.01
N GLU A 474 -17.63 -9.17 2.48
CA GLU A 474 -16.57 -8.50 3.25
C GLU A 474 -17.12 -7.96 4.58
N GLU A 475 -16.43 -8.21 5.67
CA GLU A 475 -16.83 -7.88 7.05
C GLU A 475 -18.17 -8.48 7.51
N GLY A 476 -18.73 -9.44 6.78
CA GLY A 476 -19.99 -10.11 7.15
C GLY A 476 -21.22 -9.20 7.05
N GLY A 477 -21.28 -8.31 6.05
CA GLY A 477 -22.35 -7.32 5.89
C GLY A 477 -23.77 -7.88 5.85
N ASN A 478 -23.92 -9.17 5.55
CA ASN A 478 -25.19 -9.90 5.53
C ASN A 478 -25.54 -10.63 6.84
N LEU A 479 -24.74 -10.47 7.91
CA LEU A 479 -24.93 -11.12 9.21
C LEU A 479 -25.13 -10.10 10.33
N SER A 480 -25.98 -10.43 11.31
CA SER A 480 -26.06 -9.65 12.55
C SER A 480 -24.80 -9.81 13.38
N GLN A 481 -24.51 -8.84 14.27
CA GLN A 481 -23.34 -8.87 15.14
C GLN A 481 -23.28 -10.15 16.01
N GLY A 482 -24.44 -10.59 16.54
CA GLY A 482 -24.53 -11.83 17.29
C GLY A 482 -24.23 -13.08 16.44
N GLN A 483 -24.69 -13.12 15.18
CA GLN A 483 -24.39 -14.21 14.27
C GLN A 483 -22.90 -14.28 13.94
N LYS A 484 -22.24 -13.12 13.71
CA LYS A 484 -20.79 -13.05 13.51
C LYS A 484 -20.05 -13.61 14.71
N GLN A 485 -20.47 -13.24 15.93
CA GLN A 485 -19.82 -13.70 17.16
C GLN A 485 -19.99 -15.22 17.36
N LEU A 486 -21.20 -15.78 17.07
CA LEU A 486 -21.40 -17.23 17.12
C LEU A 486 -20.51 -17.98 16.11
N LEU A 487 -20.21 -17.42 14.94
CA LEU A 487 -19.27 -18.00 13.97
C LEU A 487 -17.83 -17.94 14.49
N CYS A 488 -17.43 -16.84 15.12
CA CYS A 488 -16.09 -16.73 15.74
C CYS A 488 -15.93 -17.73 16.90
N ILE A 489 -17.00 -17.96 17.69
CA ILE A 489 -17.02 -19.00 18.72
C ILE A 489 -16.92 -20.39 18.08
N ALA A 490 -17.68 -20.67 17.01
CA ALA A 490 -17.62 -21.97 16.31
C ALA A 490 -16.21 -22.25 15.76
N ARG A 491 -15.49 -21.23 15.30
CA ARG A 491 -14.10 -21.31 14.86
C ARG A 491 -13.18 -21.81 15.98
N VAL A 492 -13.33 -21.30 17.20
CA VAL A 492 -12.56 -21.73 18.36
C VAL A 492 -13.00 -23.13 18.82
N MET A 493 -14.32 -23.42 18.78
CA MET A 493 -14.86 -24.72 19.16
C MET A 493 -14.44 -25.87 18.25
N LEU A 494 -14.00 -25.58 17.03
CA LEU A 494 -13.48 -26.59 16.11
C LEU A 494 -12.18 -27.23 16.60
N ARG A 495 -11.36 -26.45 17.31
CA ARG A 495 -10.15 -26.91 17.99
C ARG A 495 -10.00 -26.11 19.29
N ILE A 496 -10.64 -26.57 20.36
CA ILE A 496 -10.60 -25.86 21.63
C ILE A 496 -9.26 -26.14 22.34
N PRO A 497 -8.41 -25.14 22.55
CA PRO A 497 -7.15 -25.29 23.30
C PRO A 497 -7.37 -25.26 24.82
N ASP A 498 -6.29 -25.50 25.58
CA ASP A 498 -6.34 -25.58 27.05
C ASP A 498 -6.48 -24.21 27.73
N MET A 499 -6.18 -23.12 27.02
CA MET A 499 -6.28 -21.76 27.52
C MET A 499 -7.19 -20.93 26.61
N LEU A 500 -8.00 -20.05 27.20
CA LEU A 500 -8.97 -19.21 26.49
C LEU A 500 -8.80 -17.75 26.87
N ILE A 501 -9.00 -16.89 25.87
CA ILE A 501 -9.14 -15.44 26.05
C ILE A 501 -10.48 -15.02 25.42
N LEU A 502 -11.36 -14.48 26.24
CA LEU A 502 -12.73 -14.13 25.85
C LEU A 502 -12.97 -12.63 26.15
N ASP A 503 -13.40 -11.89 25.16
CA ASP A 503 -13.80 -10.50 25.30
C ASP A 503 -15.32 -10.35 25.14
N GLU A 504 -16.00 -9.95 26.21
CA GLU A 504 -17.48 -10.00 26.37
C GLU A 504 -18.20 -8.72 25.90
N ALA A 505 -17.72 -7.99 24.93
CA ALA A 505 -18.46 -6.81 24.49
C ALA A 505 -19.67 -7.18 23.60
N THR A 506 -20.86 -7.22 24.21
CA THR A 506 -22.11 -7.62 23.56
C THR A 506 -23.18 -6.51 23.57
N SER A 507 -22.80 -5.25 23.72
CA SER A 507 -23.71 -4.11 23.87
C SER A 507 -24.73 -3.88 22.73
N SER A 508 -24.60 -4.61 21.61
CA SER A 508 -25.44 -4.44 20.40
C SER A 508 -26.14 -5.74 19.96
N ILE A 509 -26.27 -6.74 20.87
CA ILE A 509 -26.82 -8.06 20.55
C ILE A 509 -28.18 -8.24 21.24
N ASP A 510 -29.12 -8.87 20.53
CA ASP A 510 -30.41 -9.22 21.13
C ASP A 510 -30.27 -10.25 22.25
N THR A 511 -31.13 -10.15 23.29
CA THR A 511 -31.07 -10.96 24.51
C THR A 511 -31.05 -12.47 24.25
N ARG A 512 -31.77 -12.95 23.23
CA ARG A 512 -31.85 -14.40 22.93
C ARG A 512 -30.52 -14.92 22.33
N THR A 513 -29.92 -14.18 21.42
CA THR A 513 -28.61 -14.52 20.85
C THR A 513 -27.52 -14.40 21.88
N GLU A 514 -27.63 -13.43 22.74
CA GLU A 514 -26.75 -13.21 23.88
C GLU A 514 -26.72 -14.41 24.84
N MET A 515 -27.88 -14.94 25.23
CA MET A 515 -27.92 -16.17 26.07
C MET A 515 -27.18 -17.33 25.40
N LYS A 516 -27.32 -17.53 24.10
CA LYS A 516 -26.61 -18.58 23.35
C LYS A 516 -25.10 -18.37 23.37
N ILE A 517 -24.64 -17.12 23.24
CA ILE A 517 -23.21 -16.78 23.32
C ILE A 517 -22.67 -17.13 24.71
N GLN A 518 -23.42 -16.82 25.77
CA GLN A 518 -23.01 -17.15 27.13
C GLN A 518 -22.98 -18.66 27.38
N GLU A 519 -24.00 -19.40 26.95
CA GLU A 519 -24.02 -20.86 27.03
C GLU A 519 -22.79 -21.47 26.31
N ALA A 520 -22.46 -20.95 25.12
CA ALA A 520 -21.31 -21.38 24.36
C ALA A 520 -20.00 -21.06 25.09
N PHE A 521 -19.85 -19.87 25.68
CA PHE A 521 -18.69 -19.52 26.49
C PHE A 521 -18.53 -20.41 27.71
N GLN A 522 -19.61 -20.67 28.46
CA GLN A 522 -19.58 -21.56 29.62
C GLN A 522 -19.13 -22.97 29.23
N SER A 523 -19.66 -23.47 28.08
CA SER A 523 -19.25 -24.77 27.54
C SER A 523 -17.76 -24.81 27.17
N MET A 524 -17.25 -23.74 26.56
CA MET A 524 -15.83 -23.65 26.20
C MET A 524 -14.90 -23.60 27.42
N MET A 525 -15.27 -22.85 28.44
CA MET A 525 -14.45 -22.62 29.64
C MET A 525 -14.36 -23.83 30.57
N LYS A 526 -15.24 -24.82 30.42
CA LYS A 526 -15.31 -25.96 31.34
C LYS A 526 -13.98 -26.73 31.37
N GLY A 527 -13.30 -26.71 32.52
CA GLY A 527 -12.03 -27.42 32.74
C GLY A 527 -10.81 -26.73 32.08
N ARG A 528 -10.94 -25.47 31.62
CA ARG A 528 -9.89 -24.73 30.92
C ARG A 528 -9.56 -23.44 31.63
N THR A 529 -8.28 -23.07 31.59
CA THR A 529 -7.86 -21.75 32.10
C THR A 529 -8.39 -20.65 31.18
N SER A 530 -9.18 -19.73 31.72
CA SER A 530 -9.89 -18.74 30.90
C SER A 530 -9.69 -17.34 31.44
N PHE A 531 -9.21 -16.42 30.59
CA PHE A 531 -9.13 -14.98 30.85
C PHE A 531 -10.31 -14.30 30.16
N ILE A 532 -11.13 -13.60 30.94
CA ILE A 532 -12.37 -13.00 30.47
C ILE A 532 -12.34 -11.50 30.75
N VAL A 533 -12.36 -10.68 29.70
CA VAL A 533 -12.64 -9.25 29.86
C VAL A 533 -14.12 -9.11 30.10
N ALA A 534 -14.49 -9.07 31.37
CA ALA A 534 -15.88 -9.17 31.78
C ALA A 534 -16.53 -7.78 31.82
N HIS A 535 -17.64 -7.68 31.10
CA HIS A 535 -18.53 -6.52 31.10
C HIS A 535 -19.91 -6.86 31.71
N ARG A 536 -20.08 -8.11 32.21
CA ARG A 536 -21.35 -8.63 32.74
C ARG A 536 -21.20 -9.16 34.15
N LEU A 537 -22.23 -8.90 34.91
CA LEU A 537 -22.30 -9.33 36.29
C LEU A 537 -22.27 -10.88 36.46
N SER A 538 -23.00 -11.61 35.62
CA SER A 538 -23.04 -13.06 35.66
C SER A 538 -21.65 -13.68 35.52
N THR A 539 -20.87 -13.24 34.54
CA THR A 539 -19.53 -13.73 34.27
C THR A 539 -18.56 -13.36 35.39
N ILE A 540 -18.70 -12.15 35.95
CA ILE A 540 -17.87 -11.70 37.06
C ILE A 540 -18.11 -12.56 38.30
N ARG A 541 -19.38 -12.87 38.63
CA ARG A 541 -19.75 -13.68 39.79
C ARG A 541 -19.33 -15.13 39.71
N GLU A 542 -19.29 -15.71 38.50
CA GLU A 542 -18.91 -17.10 38.26
C GLU A 542 -17.39 -17.30 38.10
N ALA A 543 -16.61 -16.24 38.16
CA ALA A 543 -15.16 -16.32 38.05
C ALA A 543 -14.53 -16.79 39.38
N ASP A 544 -13.53 -17.67 39.27
CA ASP A 544 -12.76 -18.14 40.42
C ASP A 544 -11.88 -17.03 41.01
N VAL A 545 -11.40 -16.13 40.14
CA VAL A 545 -10.58 -14.96 40.51
C VAL A 545 -11.02 -13.76 39.69
N ILE A 546 -11.25 -12.66 40.37
CA ILE A 546 -11.50 -11.36 39.74
C ILE A 546 -10.24 -10.50 39.91
N LEU A 547 -9.73 -10.00 38.78
CA LEU A 547 -8.63 -9.03 38.73
C LEU A 547 -9.21 -7.64 38.52
N VAL A 548 -9.07 -6.79 39.50
CA VAL A 548 -9.55 -5.40 39.46
C VAL A 548 -8.39 -4.51 39.01
N MET A 549 -8.49 -3.98 37.80
CA MET A 549 -7.47 -3.12 37.22
C MET A 549 -7.86 -1.64 37.29
N LYS A 550 -6.91 -0.81 37.68
CA LYS A 550 -7.03 0.65 37.68
C LYS A 550 -5.69 1.30 37.40
N ASN A 551 -5.66 2.24 36.44
CA ASN A 551 -4.44 2.97 36.05
C ASN A 551 -3.24 2.05 35.80
N GLY A 552 -3.47 0.92 35.12
CA GLY A 552 -2.42 -0.02 34.73
C GLY A 552 -1.95 -0.99 35.83
N ASN A 553 -2.55 -0.97 37.01
CA ASN A 553 -2.19 -1.84 38.13
C ASN A 553 -3.34 -2.78 38.50
N ILE A 554 -3.01 -3.96 39.01
CA ILE A 554 -3.96 -4.83 39.69
C ILE A 554 -4.06 -4.28 41.13
N ILE A 555 -5.18 -3.63 41.46
CA ILE A 555 -5.38 -3.01 42.77
C ILE A 555 -6.05 -3.97 43.75
N GLU A 556 -6.85 -4.90 43.28
CA GLU A 556 -7.53 -5.91 44.06
C GLU A 556 -7.59 -7.23 43.28
N GLN A 557 -7.51 -8.32 44.00
CA GLN A 557 -7.75 -9.67 43.49
C GLN A 557 -8.40 -10.57 44.52
N GLY A 558 -9.29 -11.44 44.10
CA GLY A 558 -10.01 -12.38 44.96
C GLY A 558 -11.31 -12.87 44.33
N SER A 559 -12.09 -13.65 45.06
CA SER A 559 -13.44 -14.06 44.65
C SER A 559 -14.43 -12.89 44.75
N HIS A 560 -15.62 -13.06 44.15
CA HIS A 560 -16.69 -12.07 44.23
C HIS A 560 -17.05 -11.71 45.68
N GLU A 561 -17.20 -12.72 46.54
CA GLU A 561 -17.57 -12.56 47.94
C GLU A 561 -16.46 -11.86 48.73
N GLU A 562 -15.21 -12.31 48.60
CA GLU A 562 -14.06 -11.68 49.27
C GLU A 562 -13.88 -10.21 48.91
N LEU A 563 -14.10 -9.85 47.63
CA LEU A 563 -13.93 -8.47 47.21
C LEU A 563 -15.09 -7.54 47.66
N LEU A 564 -16.31 -8.09 47.76
CA LEU A 564 -17.43 -7.35 48.35
C LEU A 564 -17.25 -7.09 49.83
N GLU A 565 -16.73 -8.11 50.58
CA GLU A 565 -16.43 -7.98 52.03
C GLU A 565 -15.32 -6.97 52.31
N LYS A 566 -14.28 -6.92 51.45
CA LYS A 566 -13.21 -5.91 51.54
C LYS A 566 -13.69 -4.49 51.39
N GLY A 567 -14.85 -4.25 50.76
CA GLY A 567 -15.44 -2.92 50.63
C GLY A 567 -14.63 -1.93 49.81
N GLY A 568 -13.76 -2.44 48.92
CA GLY A 568 -12.80 -1.66 48.14
C GLY A 568 -13.36 -1.08 46.83
N PHE A 569 -12.46 -0.90 45.86
CA PHE A 569 -12.82 -0.36 44.54
C PHE A 569 -13.80 -1.25 43.77
N TYR A 570 -13.64 -2.58 43.91
CA TYR A 570 -14.56 -3.54 43.30
C TYR A 570 -16.00 -3.35 43.76
N LYS A 571 -16.23 -3.19 45.06
CA LYS A 571 -17.56 -2.96 45.62
C LYS A 571 -18.19 -1.69 45.04
N ASN A 572 -17.44 -0.59 45.01
CA ASN A 572 -17.92 0.67 44.42
C ASN A 572 -18.25 0.51 42.93
N LEU A 573 -17.42 -0.23 42.15
CA LEU A 573 -17.68 -0.53 40.77
C LEU A 573 -18.94 -1.38 40.58
N TYR A 574 -19.10 -2.40 41.44
CA TYR A 574 -20.26 -3.28 41.44
C TYR A 574 -21.55 -2.51 41.74
N GLU A 575 -21.56 -1.70 42.79
CA GLU A 575 -22.71 -0.90 43.18
C GLU A 575 -23.08 0.15 42.13
N SER A 576 -22.08 0.76 41.49
CA SER A 576 -22.33 1.78 40.46
C SER A 576 -22.84 1.24 39.13
N GLN A 577 -22.46 0.01 38.77
CA GLN A 577 -22.80 -0.58 37.47
C GLN A 577 -23.94 -1.61 37.51
N PHE A 578 -24.14 -2.27 38.66
CA PHE A 578 -24.99 -3.46 38.74
C PHE A 578 -25.98 -3.50 39.90
N ALA A 579 -25.93 -2.58 40.82
CA ALA A 579 -26.82 -2.56 41.99
C ALA A 579 -28.02 -1.60 41.86
N SER A 580 -28.29 -1.11 40.62
CA SER A 580 -29.47 -0.29 40.30
C SER A 580 -30.67 -1.11 39.91
#